data_0bbeaa3e981f46f34881243c71bc3166
#
_entry.id   0bbeaa3e981f46f34881243c71bc3166
#
_cell.length_a   1.000
_cell.length_b   1.000
_cell.length_c   1.000
_cell.angle_alpha   90.00
_cell.angle_beta   90.00
_cell.angle_gamma   90.00
#
_symmetry.space_group_name_H-M   'P 1'
#
loop_
_entity.id
_entity.type
_entity.pdbx_description
1 polymer ?
#
loop_
_entity_poly.entity_id
_entity_poly.type
_entity_poly.pdbx_seq_one_letter_code
_entity_poly.pdbx_strand_id
1 'polypeptide(L)'
;PAARPPDANGWHNHAVTVAFQGTDGTSGVASCTQTTYSGPDDPSVALSGTCVDQAGNQSPSALFTTKYDETPPQATATASRPADVNGWHNHSLTVSYTGSDATSGLASCDPTESYAGPDSASATISGACRDLAGNVAPRSVVVKYDATAPQVTMTPGRAANAAGWYNAPLSVTFA
;
A
#
# COMPACT_ATOMS: atom_id res chain seq x y z
N PRO A 1 29.84 13.78 -2.58
CA PRO A 1 28.64 13.28 -3.19
C PRO A 1 27.88 12.33 -2.24
N ALA A 2 26.58 12.12 -2.47
CA ALA A 2 25.83 11.08 -1.77
C ALA A 2 26.34 9.69 -2.16
N ALA A 3 26.31 8.75 -1.19
CA ALA A 3 26.78 7.37 -1.42
C ALA A 3 25.83 6.56 -2.31
N ARG A 4 24.58 7.01 -2.46
CA ARG A 4 23.55 6.39 -3.29
C ARG A 4 22.76 7.45 -4.07
N PRO A 5 22.20 7.11 -5.24
CA PRO A 5 21.28 8.00 -5.93
C PRO A 5 19.95 8.10 -5.18
N PRO A 6 19.12 9.10 -5.49
CA PRO A 6 17.73 9.15 -5.02
C PRO A 6 16.94 7.91 -5.42
N ASP A 7 15.96 7.52 -4.59
CA ASP A 7 15.12 6.33 -4.78
C ASP A 7 14.07 6.54 -5.88
N ALA A 8 13.35 7.67 -5.82
CA ALA A 8 12.35 8.05 -6.81
C ALA A 8 12.23 9.58 -6.94
N ASN A 9 12.05 10.09 -8.15
CA ASN A 9 11.76 11.51 -8.45
C ASN A 9 12.66 12.53 -7.74
N GLY A 10 13.92 12.17 -7.47
CA GLY A 10 14.87 13.00 -6.74
C GLY A 10 14.73 12.97 -5.22
N TRP A 11 13.89 12.09 -4.67
CA TRP A 11 13.70 11.84 -3.25
C TRP A 11 14.51 10.65 -2.76
N HIS A 12 15.00 10.73 -1.53
CA HIS A 12 15.48 9.57 -0.77
C HIS A 12 14.41 9.14 0.22
N ASN A 13 14.06 7.86 0.22
CA ASN A 13 13.14 7.25 1.19
C ASN A 13 13.83 6.25 2.13
N HIS A 14 15.17 6.30 2.13
CA HIS A 14 16.04 5.57 3.07
C HIS A 14 17.22 6.48 3.41
N ALA A 15 17.88 6.18 4.53
CA ALA A 15 19.04 6.92 4.99
C ALA A 15 20.07 7.18 3.87
N VAL A 16 20.53 8.41 3.76
CA VAL A 16 21.51 8.85 2.78
C VAL A 16 22.78 9.31 3.46
N THR A 17 23.91 8.70 3.11
CA THR A 17 25.23 9.10 3.57
C THR A 17 25.88 10.01 2.55
N VAL A 18 26.38 11.17 2.99
CA VAL A 18 27.09 12.15 2.17
C VAL A 18 28.53 12.24 2.65
N ALA A 19 29.48 11.97 1.75
CA ALA A 19 30.88 12.14 1.98
C ALA A 19 31.38 13.41 1.25
N PHE A 20 31.89 14.39 1.98
CA PHE A 20 32.55 15.57 1.43
C PHE A 20 33.95 15.18 1.00
N GLN A 21 34.47 15.81 -0.02
CA GLN A 21 35.78 15.56 -0.56
C GLN A 21 36.49 16.89 -0.84
N GLY A 22 37.78 16.91 -0.68
CA GLY A 22 38.64 18.08 -0.95
C GLY A 22 39.95 17.67 -1.60
N THR A 23 40.73 18.67 -2.05
CA THR A 23 42.10 18.52 -2.53
C THR A 23 42.96 19.58 -1.85
N ASP A 24 44.17 19.21 -1.49
CA ASP A 24 45.22 20.13 -1.05
C ASP A 24 46.54 19.81 -1.77
N GLY A 25 47.17 20.83 -2.31
CA GLY A 25 48.32 20.65 -3.18
C GLY A 25 49.67 20.61 -2.45
N THR A 26 49.74 20.90 -1.14
CA THR A 26 50.97 21.02 -0.39
C THR A 26 51.13 19.95 0.68
N SER A 27 50.27 19.96 1.68
CA SER A 27 50.32 18.99 2.79
C SER A 27 49.43 17.76 2.54
N GLY A 28 48.46 17.84 1.62
CA GLY A 28 47.47 16.82 1.36
C GLY A 28 46.30 16.86 2.36
N VAL A 29 45.15 16.26 1.96
CA VAL A 29 43.96 16.21 2.80
C VAL A 29 44.13 15.15 3.90
N ALA A 30 43.86 15.51 5.16
CA ALA A 30 43.87 14.61 6.29
C ALA A 30 42.48 13.91 6.47
N SER A 31 41.40 14.70 6.43
CA SER A 31 40.03 14.15 6.59
C SER A 31 38.99 15.12 6.02
N CYS A 32 37.83 14.58 5.68
CA CYS A 32 36.65 15.36 5.33
C CYS A 32 35.43 14.85 6.10
N THR A 33 34.45 15.73 6.25
CA THR A 33 33.15 15.38 6.89
C THR A 33 32.46 14.26 6.13
N GLN A 34 31.94 13.31 6.87
CA GLN A 34 30.95 12.34 6.40
C GLN A 34 29.76 12.40 7.35
N THR A 35 28.55 12.48 6.82
CA THR A 35 27.31 12.54 7.59
C THR A 35 26.24 11.67 6.96
N THR A 36 25.37 11.09 7.80
CA THR A 36 24.22 10.31 7.38
C THR A 36 22.96 11.03 7.83
N TYR A 37 22.02 11.19 6.91
CA TYR A 37 20.69 11.70 7.18
C TYR A 37 19.66 10.59 7.11
N SER A 38 18.80 10.49 8.13
CA SER A 38 17.75 9.48 8.26
C SER A 38 16.45 10.06 8.84
N GLY A 39 16.16 11.30 8.51
CA GLY A 39 14.98 12.03 8.98
C GLY A 39 15.30 13.22 9.91
N PRO A 40 14.29 14.02 10.17
CA PRO A 40 12.89 13.92 9.74
C PRO A 40 12.67 14.11 8.23
N ASP A 41 11.44 13.82 7.74
CA ASP A 41 11.05 14.09 6.35
C ASP A 41 11.14 15.60 6.06
N ASP A 42 11.79 15.93 4.93
CA ASP A 42 12.06 17.33 4.56
C ASP A 42 12.26 17.44 3.03
N PRO A 43 11.51 18.31 2.34
CA PRO A 43 11.68 18.56 0.91
C PRO A 43 12.96 19.34 0.56
N SER A 44 13.74 19.79 1.55
CA SER A 44 14.92 20.64 1.35
C SER A 44 16.00 20.41 2.42
N VAL A 45 16.38 19.16 2.62
CA VAL A 45 17.47 18.79 3.54
C VAL A 45 18.77 19.48 3.10
N ALA A 46 19.41 20.18 4.02
CA ALA A 46 20.70 20.83 3.80
C ALA A 46 21.77 20.24 4.73
N LEU A 47 22.74 19.56 4.15
CA LEU A 47 23.88 18.96 4.87
C LEU A 47 25.16 19.76 4.52
N SER A 48 25.93 20.09 5.55
CA SER A 48 27.19 20.83 5.35
C SER A 48 28.41 20.03 5.83
N GLY A 49 29.55 20.28 5.23
CA GLY A 49 30.78 19.63 5.62
C GLY A 49 32.01 20.40 5.21
N THR A 50 33.12 20.09 5.87
CA THR A 50 34.45 20.69 5.66
C THR A 50 35.50 19.59 5.48
N CYS A 51 36.65 19.93 4.96
CA CYS A 51 37.86 19.10 4.99
C CYS A 51 38.98 19.79 5.81
N VAL A 52 39.86 18.99 6.38
CA VAL A 52 41.08 19.44 7.09
C VAL A 52 42.26 18.83 6.39
N ASP A 53 43.33 19.64 6.17
CA ASP A 53 44.58 19.16 5.62
C ASP A 53 45.50 18.58 6.72
N GLN A 54 46.67 18.04 6.35
CA GLN A 54 47.63 17.48 7.30
C GLN A 54 48.39 18.56 8.09
N ALA A 55 48.31 19.81 7.68
CA ALA A 55 48.85 20.95 8.43
C ALA A 55 47.82 21.53 9.44
N GLY A 56 46.58 21.04 9.47
CA GLY A 56 45.54 21.48 10.38
C GLY A 56 44.66 22.62 9.85
N ASN A 57 44.81 23.03 8.58
CA ASN A 57 43.97 24.08 8.01
C ASN A 57 42.62 23.49 7.61
N GLN A 58 41.52 24.22 7.89
CA GLN A 58 40.18 23.83 7.56
C GLN A 58 39.65 24.57 6.33
N SER A 59 38.97 23.84 5.45
CA SER A 59 38.30 24.41 4.28
C SER A 59 37.07 25.24 4.67
N PRO A 60 36.61 26.15 3.80
CA PRO A 60 35.23 26.66 3.88
C PRO A 60 34.22 25.49 3.86
N SER A 61 33.04 25.73 4.45
CA SER A 61 31.93 24.74 4.43
C SER A 61 31.37 24.59 3.02
N ALA A 62 31.21 23.37 2.57
CA ALA A 62 30.44 23.00 1.38
C ALA A 62 29.04 22.52 1.75
N LEU A 63 28.06 22.78 0.88
CA LEU A 63 26.68 22.43 1.08
C LEU A 63 26.23 21.34 0.09
N PHE A 64 25.50 20.35 0.59
CA PHE A 64 24.77 19.35 -0.19
C PHE A 64 23.30 19.45 0.14
N THR A 65 22.44 19.57 -0.88
CA THR A 65 20.99 19.63 -0.71
C THR A 65 20.35 18.41 -1.33
N THR A 66 19.29 17.88 -0.68
CA THR A 66 18.51 16.77 -1.18
C THR A 66 17.09 16.81 -0.62
N LYS A 67 16.24 15.88 -1.05
CA LYS A 67 14.87 15.69 -0.55
C LYS A 67 14.81 14.34 0.16
N TYR A 68 14.12 14.29 1.29
CA TYR A 68 13.98 13.08 2.08
C TYR A 68 12.52 12.89 2.53
N ASP A 69 11.99 11.68 2.30
CA ASP A 69 10.65 11.30 2.73
C ASP A 69 10.57 9.77 2.88
N GLU A 70 10.53 9.30 4.11
CA GLU A 70 10.42 7.88 4.46
C GLU A 70 8.99 7.49 4.84
N THR A 71 8.09 8.47 5.00
CA THR A 71 6.74 8.25 5.47
C THR A 71 5.81 7.83 4.34
N PRO A 72 5.19 6.61 4.39
CA PRO A 72 4.21 6.20 3.40
C PRO A 72 2.96 7.10 3.40
N PRO A 73 2.26 7.22 2.25
CA PRO A 73 1.06 8.04 2.17
C PRO A 73 -0.06 7.52 3.08
N GLN A 74 -0.91 8.41 3.56
CA GLN A 74 -2.17 8.07 4.20
C GLN A 74 -3.13 7.54 3.14
N ALA A 75 -3.47 6.25 3.20
CA ALA A 75 -4.31 5.61 2.20
C ALA A 75 -5.59 5.05 2.80
N THR A 76 -6.66 5.01 2.02
CA THR A 76 -7.95 4.38 2.36
C THR A 76 -8.44 3.50 1.21
N ALA A 77 -9.13 2.40 1.56
CA ALA A 77 -9.84 1.54 0.64
C ALA A 77 -11.34 1.60 0.95
N THR A 78 -12.18 1.85 -0.03
CA THR A 78 -13.62 2.06 0.16
C THR A 78 -14.42 1.21 -0.80
N ALA A 79 -15.34 0.39 -0.26
CA ALA A 79 -16.30 -0.35 -1.06
C ALA A 79 -17.38 0.59 -1.62
N SER A 80 -17.79 0.38 -2.85
CA SER A 80 -18.77 1.21 -3.57
C SER A 80 -20.19 1.12 -3.02
N ARG A 81 -20.48 0.09 -2.21
CA ARG A 81 -21.80 -0.16 -1.65
C ARG A 81 -21.69 -0.88 -0.30
N PRO A 82 -22.64 -0.68 0.62
CA PRO A 82 -22.76 -1.49 1.82
C PRO A 82 -23.17 -2.93 1.47
N ALA A 83 -23.07 -3.84 2.44
CA ALA A 83 -23.59 -5.19 2.33
C ALA A 83 -25.13 -5.17 2.12
N ASP A 84 -25.63 -6.17 1.38
CA ASP A 84 -27.05 -6.27 1.03
C ASP A 84 -27.91 -6.74 2.21
N VAL A 85 -27.54 -7.87 2.83
CA VAL A 85 -28.26 -8.48 3.94
C VAL A 85 -27.31 -9.14 4.94
N ASN A 86 -27.49 -8.87 6.23
CA ASN A 86 -26.74 -9.53 7.32
C ASN A 86 -25.21 -9.51 7.15
N GLY A 87 -24.68 -8.47 6.51
CA GLY A 87 -23.26 -8.32 6.26
C GLY A 87 -22.74 -9.07 5.03
N TRP A 88 -23.62 -9.66 4.21
CA TRP A 88 -23.29 -10.33 2.95
C TRP A 88 -23.59 -9.43 1.75
N HIS A 89 -22.74 -9.52 0.75
CA HIS A 89 -22.97 -8.98 -0.58
C HIS A 89 -23.44 -10.12 -1.50
N ASN A 90 -24.58 -9.95 -2.17
CA ASN A 90 -25.08 -10.89 -3.18
C ASN A 90 -25.08 -10.29 -4.61
N HIS A 91 -24.45 -9.12 -4.76
CA HIS A 91 -24.21 -8.48 -6.03
C HIS A 91 -22.76 -7.98 -6.06
N SER A 92 -22.20 -7.85 -7.27
CA SER A 92 -20.85 -7.32 -7.47
C SER A 92 -20.67 -5.95 -6.82
N LEU A 93 -19.45 -5.69 -6.34
CA LEU A 93 -19.03 -4.41 -5.80
C LEU A 93 -17.67 -4.03 -6.37
N THR A 94 -17.33 -2.76 -6.22
CA THR A 94 -15.99 -2.27 -6.53
C THR A 94 -15.34 -1.71 -5.28
N VAL A 95 -14.02 -1.74 -5.23
CA VAL A 95 -13.22 -1.11 -4.17
C VAL A 95 -12.32 -0.06 -4.80
N SER A 96 -12.42 1.17 -4.34
CA SER A 96 -11.58 2.29 -4.76
C SER A 96 -10.53 2.59 -3.70
N TYR A 97 -9.36 3.04 -4.15
CA TYR A 97 -8.23 3.42 -3.30
C TYR A 97 -7.96 4.91 -3.46
N THR A 98 -7.82 5.61 -2.34
CA THR A 98 -7.50 7.04 -2.29
C THR A 98 -6.45 7.30 -1.23
N GLY A 99 -5.68 8.38 -1.37
CA GLY A 99 -4.66 8.71 -0.39
C GLY A 99 -4.20 10.16 -0.47
N SER A 100 -3.35 10.53 0.46
CA SER A 100 -2.63 11.81 0.49
C SER A 100 -1.28 11.61 1.15
N ASP A 101 -0.32 12.40 0.74
CA ASP A 101 0.99 12.50 1.37
C ASP A 101 1.38 13.96 1.56
N ALA A 102 2.00 14.28 2.71
CA ALA A 102 2.25 15.66 3.12
C ALA A 102 3.63 16.18 2.72
N THR A 103 4.62 15.30 2.52
CA THR A 103 6.01 15.69 2.27
C THR A 103 6.37 15.60 0.79
N SER A 104 6.39 14.41 0.22
CA SER A 104 6.70 14.25 -1.20
C SER A 104 5.47 14.44 -2.09
N GLY A 105 4.28 14.24 -1.55
CA GLY A 105 3.01 14.26 -2.26
C GLY A 105 2.64 12.90 -2.84
N LEU A 106 1.34 12.66 -3.05
CA LEU A 106 0.81 11.42 -3.61
C LEU A 106 1.20 11.30 -5.09
N ALA A 107 1.77 10.16 -5.48
CA ALA A 107 2.06 9.83 -6.87
C ALA A 107 0.85 9.14 -7.54
N SER A 108 0.32 8.08 -6.92
CA SER A 108 -0.81 7.32 -7.47
C SER A 108 -1.42 6.39 -6.42
N CYS A 109 -2.65 5.96 -6.66
CA CYS A 109 -3.23 4.78 -6.04
C CYS A 109 -3.56 3.75 -7.12
N ASP A 110 -3.66 2.48 -6.74
CA ASP A 110 -4.11 1.41 -7.63
C ASP A 110 -5.51 1.72 -8.19
N PRO A 111 -5.84 1.25 -9.39
CA PRO A 111 -7.15 1.44 -9.98
C PRO A 111 -8.24 0.75 -9.16
N THR A 112 -9.48 1.22 -9.34
CA THR A 112 -10.65 0.57 -8.75
C THR A 112 -10.73 -0.89 -9.18
N GLU A 113 -10.87 -1.79 -8.20
CA GLU A 113 -10.99 -3.23 -8.43
C GLU A 113 -12.44 -3.68 -8.27
N SER A 114 -12.89 -4.60 -9.15
CA SER A 114 -14.24 -5.16 -9.13
C SER A 114 -14.21 -6.58 -8.56
N TYR A 115 -15.14 -6.89 -7.67
CA TYR A 115 -15.34 -8.22 -7.13
C TYR A 115 -16.77 -8.72 -7.46
N ALA A 116 -16.85 -9.86 -8.13
CA ALA A 116 -18.10 -10.52 -8.53
C ALA A 116 -18.08 -12.04 -8.23
N GLY A 117 -17.26 -12.46 -7.27
CA GLY A 117 -17.05 -13.86 -6.93
C GLY A 117 -15.58 -14.29 -7.01
N PRO A 118 -15.30 -15.49 -6.56
CA PRO A 118 -16.20 -16.54 -6.08
C PRO A 118 -16.88 -16.24 -4.74
N ASP A 119 -17.91 -17.02 -4.38
CA ASP A 119 -18.54 -16.95 -3.06
C ASP A 119 -17.51 -17.19 -1.96
N SER A 120 -17.56 -16.36 -0.92
CA SER A 120 -16.56 -16.38 0.15
C SER A 120 -17.07 -15.70 1.41
N ALA A 121 -16.87 -16.33 2.55
CA ALA A 121 -17.16 -15.72 3.85
C ALA A 121 -16.11 -14.66 4.26
N SER A 122 -15.00 -14.54 3.51
CA SER A 122 -13.88 -13.62 3.81
C SER A 122 -13.06 -13.31 2.56
N ALA A 123 -13.68 -12.72 1.54
CA ALA A 123 -12.97 -12.26 0.36
C ALA A 123 -12.19 -10.98 0.68
N THR A 124 -10.90 -10.97 0.34
CA THR A 124 -10.03 -9.80 0.52
C THR A 124 -9.75 -9.16 -0.83
N ILE A 125 -10.09 -7.86 -0.95
CA ILE A 125 -9.80 -7.04 -2.12
C ILE A 125 -8.75 -6.02 -1.69
N SER A 126 -7.58 -6.03 -2.37
CA SER A 126 -6.38 -5.31 -1.93
C SER A 126 -5.84 -4.40 -3.01
N GLY A 127 -5.29 -3.26 -2.59
CA GLY A 127 -4.56 -2.32 -3.42
C GLY A 127 -3.65 -1.46 -2.56
N ALA A 128 -2.96 -0.51 -3.19
CA ALA A 128 -2.02 0.37 -2.51
C ALA A 128 -2.03 1.78 -3.10
N CYS A 129 -1.61 2.74 -2.30
CA CYS A 129 -1.20 4.07 -2.77
C CYS A 129 0.31 4.21 -2.65
N ARG A 130 0.90 5.06 -3.51
CA ARG A 130 2.33 5.39 -3.56
C ARG A 130 2.50 6.90 -3.55
N ASP A 131 3.53 7.37 -2.88
CA ASP A 131 3.96 8.76 -2.93
C ASP A 131 5.05 9.00 -4.01
N LEU A 132 5.49 10.24 -4.16
CA LEU A 132 6.54 10.60 -5.10
C LEU A 132 7.95 10.15 -4.64
N ALA A 133 8.15 9.86 -3.36
CA ALA A 133 9.40 9.31 -2.83
C ALA A 133 9.51 7.80 -3.05
N GLY A 134 8.40 7.14 -3.44
CA GLY A 134 8.34 5.70 -3.70
C GLY A 134 7.89 4.86 -2.52
N ASN A 135 7.47 5.47 -1.40
CA ASN A 135 6.89 4.74 -0.28
C ASN A 135 5.50 4.19 -0.65
N VAL A 136 5.13 3.07 -0.05
CA VAL A 136 3.90 2.31 -0.40
C VAL A 136 3.03 2.10 0.81
N ALA A 137 1.74 2.41 0.70
CA ALA A 137 0.72 2.17 1.71
C ALA A 137 -0.32 1.16 1.21
N PRO A 138 -0.19 -0.15 1.50
CA PRO A 138 -1.17 -1.14 1.14
C PRO A 138 -2.47 -0.97 1.96
N ARG A 139 -3.61 -1.24 1.33
CA ARG A 139 -4.94 -1.24 1.95
C ARG A 139 -5.78 -2.37 1.39
N SER A 140 -6.70 -2.87 2.21
CA SER A 140 -7.64 -3.90 1.80
C SER A 140 -9.01 -3.71 2.42
N VAL A 141 -10.03 -4.26 1.75
CA VAL A 141 -11.39 -4.43 2.29
C VAL A 141 -11.68 -5.92 2.33
N VAL A 142 -12.23 -6.39 3.45
CA VAL A 142 -12.69 -7.78 3.59
C VAL A 142 -14.22 -7.77 3.51
N VAL A 143 -14.78 -8.61 2.63
CA VAL A 143 -16.22 -8.74 2.43
C VAL A 143 -16.67 -10.18 2.55
N LYS A 144 -17.94 -10.39 2.91
CA LYS A 144 -18.64 -11.65 2.75
C LYS A 144 -19.44 -11.58 1.47
N TYR A 145 -19.24 -12.52 0.56
CA TYR A 145 -19.88 -12.54 -0.75
C TYR A 145 -20.50 -13.90 -1.02
N ASP A 146 -21.79 -13.90 -1.39
CA ASP A 146 -22.54 -15.09 -1.77
C ASP A 146 -23.64 -14.67 -2.76
N ALA A 147 -23.46 -15.04 -4.01
CA ALA A 147 -24.41 -14.80 -5.09
C ALA A 147 -25.14 -16.07 -5.51
N THR A 148 -24.90 -17.20 -4.82
CA THR A 148 -25.50 -18.49 -5.12
C THR A 148 -26.78 -18.70 -4.34
N ALA A 149 -27.90 -18.86 -5.05
CA ALA A 149 -29.18 -19.17 -4.42
C ALA A 149 -29.19 -20.59 -3.82
N PRO A 150 -29.90 -20.79 -2.72
CA PRO A 150 -30.06 -22.14 -2.14
C PRO A 150 -30.82 -23.06 -3.08
N GLN A 151 -30.47 -24.34 -3.07
CA GLN A 151 -31.22 -25.38 -3.77
C GLN A 151 -32.40 -25.86 -2.90
N VAL A 152 -33.57 -25.89 -3.48
CA VAL A 152 -34.76 -26.41 -2.81
C VAL A 152 -35.11 -27.81 -3.33
N THR A 153 -35.22 -28.77 -2.45
CA THR A 153 -35.70 -30.11 -2.78
C THR A 153 -37.06 -30.39 -2.09
N MET A 154 -37.87 -31.17 -2.75
CA MET A 154 -39.20 -31.60 -2.24
C MET A 154 -39.21 -33.11 -2.05
N THR A 155 -39.62 -33.55 -0.88
CA THR A 155 -39.76 -34.98 -0.59
C THR A 155 -41.20 -35.28 -0.15
N PRO A 156 -41.96 -36.14 -0.89
CA PRO A 156 -43.26 -36.62 -0.48
C PRO A 156 -43.13 -37.47 0.78
N GLY A 157 -44.03 -37.28 1.78
CA GLY A 157 -44.03 -38.01 3.04
C GLY A 157 -44.40 -39.50 2.88
N ARG A 158 -44.77 -39.92 1.67
CA ARG A 158 -45.05 -41.34 1.29
C ARG A 158 -44.84 -41.54 -0.20
N ALA A 159 -44.55 -42.77 -0.58
CA ALA A 159 -44.46 -43.14 -1.99
C ALA A 159 -45.88 -43.19 -2.63
N ALA A 160 -45.93 -42.89 -3.94
CA ALA A 160 -47.10 -43.15 -4.75
C ALA A 160 -47.37 -44.67 -4.87
N ASN A 161 -48.60 -45.09 -5.20
CA ASN A 161 -48.88 -46.45 -5.56
C ASN A 161 -48.21 -46.86 -6.90
N ALA A 162 -48.34 -48.13 -7.29
CA ALA A 162 -47.70 -48.64 -8.52
C ALA A 162 -48.14 -47.90 -9.81
N ALA A 163 -49.29 -47.23 -9.80
CA ALA A 163 -49.79 -46.42 -10.93
C ALA A 163 -49.43 -44.95 -10.84
N GLY A 164 -48.60 -44.53 -9.83
CA GLY A 164 -48.17 -43.16 -9.64
C GLY A 164 -49.17 -42.26 -8.89
N TRP A 165 -50.21 -42.82 -8.28
CA TRP A 165 -51.26 -42.05 -7.61
C TRP A 165 -51.12 -42.07 -6.08
N TYR A 166 -51.53 -40.97 -5.45
CA TYR A 166 -51.72 -40.88 -3.98
C TYR A 166 -53.20 -41.00 -3.65
N ASN A 167 -53.59 -41.99 -2.91
CA ASN A 167 -54.97 -42.31 -2.55
C ASN A 167 -55.34 -41.95 -1.09
N ALA A 168 -54.53 -41.21 -0.42
CA ALA A 168 -54.70 -40.65 0.91
C ALA A 168 -53.97 -39.34 1.06
N PRO A 169 -54.24 -38.51 2.11
CA PRO A 169 -53.56 -37.25 2.34
C PRO A 169 -52.04 -37.40 2.29
N LEU A 170 -51.41 -36.46 1.60
CA LEU A 170 -49.93 -36.39 1.40
C LEU A 170 -49.39 -35.20 2.16
N SER A 171 -48.37 -35.41 2.96
CA SER A 171 -47.49 -34.36 3.46
C SER A 171 -46.32 -34.18 2.50
N VAL A 172 -45.87 -32.93 2.32
CA VAL A 172 -44.71 -32.60 1.52
C VAL A 172 -43.76 -31.83 2.42
N THR A 173 -42.47 -32.26 2.47
CA THR A 173 -41.42 -31.57 3.18
C THR A 173 -40.48 -30.90 2.17
N PHE A 174 -40.16 -29.64 2.41
CA PHE A 174 -39.18 -28.90 1.67
C PHE A 174 -37.90 -28.82 2.52
N ALA A 175 -36.73 -29.05 1.90
CA ALA A 175 -35.41 -28.94 2.52
C ALA A 175 -34.47 -28.12 1.62
#